data_24711dcd3d7ca6bb50b1db1b6de0ef22
#
_entry.id   24711dcd3d7ca6bb50b1db1b6de0ef22
#
_cell.length_a   1.000
_cell.length_b   1.000
_cell.length_c   1.000
_cell.angle_alpha   90.00
_cell.angle_beta   90.00
_cell.angle_gamma   90.00
#
_symmetry.space_group_name_H-M   'P 1'
#
loop_
_entity.id
_entity.type
_entity.pdbx_description
1 polymer ?
#
loop_
_entity_poly.entity_id
_entity_poly.type
_entity_poly.pdbx_seq_one_letter_code
_entity_poly.pdbx_strand_id
1 'polypeptide(L)'
;MTTLPQTEQTQTEQSKKRTQRITVYPNLVSQKKFWLQLYNIEQCVFTIHIYSLAGQQVFKHFLFHSDLHSTHTVHLPHHLDRGIYKIAIRYGDNHYVQPIVIE
;
A
#
# COMPACT_ATOMS: atom_id res chain seq x y z
N MET A 1 20.16 -27.78 -23.13
CA MET A 1 20.59 -26.77 -22.96
C MET A 1 19.71 -25.68 -23.12
N THR A 2 18.72 -25.86 -23.51
CA THR A 2 17.85 -24.82 -23.78
C THR A 2 17.09 -24.31 -22.64
N THR A 3 17.13 -24.94 -21.52
CA THR A 3 16.38 -24.45 -20.40
C THR A 3 16.89 -23.14 -19.89
N LEU A 4 18.12 -22.83 -20.15
CA LEU A 4 18.65 -21.64 -19.68
C LEU A 4 17.90 -20.42 -20.12
N PRO A 5 17.57 -20.24 -21.36
CA PRO A 5 16.87 -19.02 -21.77
C PRO A 5 15.55 -18.85 -21.05
N GLN A 6 14.86 -19.93 -20.83
CA GLN A 6 13.60 -19.82 -20.17
C GLN A 6 13.77 -19.37 -18.75
N THR A 7 14.79 -19.86 -18.12
CA THR A 7 15.04 -19.48 -16.75
C THR A 7 15.30 -17.99 -16.67
N GLU A 8 16.01 -17.48 -17.61
CA GLU A 8 16.29 -16.06 -17.58
C GLU A 8 15.06 -15.24 -17.73
N GLN A 9 14.16 -15.63 -18.59
CA GLN A 9 12.94 -14.88 -18.75
C GLN A 9 12.14 -14.88 -17.49
N THR A 10 12.07 -16.01 -16.86
CA THR A 10 11.33 -16.09 -15.62
C THR A 10 11.94 -15.17 -14.58
N GLN A 11 13.24 -15.14 -14.52
CA GLN A 11 13.90 -14.27 -13.57
C GLN A 11 13.61 -12.82 -13.82
N THR A 12 13.56 -12.44 -15.07
CA THR A 12 13.28 -11.06 -15.39
C THR A 12 11.91 -10.65 -14.90
N GLU A 13 10.93 -11.48 -15.10
CA GLU A 13 9.60 -11.15 -14.64
C GLU A 13 9.53 -11.11 -13.15
N GLN A 14 10.21 -12.02 -12.50
CA GLN A 14 10.23 -11.99 -11.06
C GLN A 14 10.92 -10.77 -10.52
N SER A 15 11.96 -10.33 -11.20
CA SER A 15 12.62 -9.11 -10.79
C SER A 15 11.67 -7.95 -10.84
N LYS A 16 10.87 -7.88 -11.88
CA LYS A 16 9.91 -6.82 -12.00
C LYS A 16 8.95 -6.82 -10.83
N LYS A 17 8.46 -7.99 -10.44
CA LYS A 17 7.57 -8.06 -9.30
C LYS A 17 8.28 -7.70 -8.02
N ARG A 18 9.53 -8.14 -7.87
CA ARG A 18 10.26 -7.88 -6.66
C ARG A 18 10.56 -6.41 -6.47
N THR A 19 10.52 -5.61 -7.54
CA THR A 19 10.79 -4.20 -7.40
C THR A 19 9.58 -3.38 -7.05
N GLN A 20 8.41 -3.98 -7.01
CA GLN A 20 7.23 -3.26 -6.56
C GLN A 20 7.38 -2.92 -5.10
N ARG A 21 6.97 -1.73 -4.73
CA ARG A 21 7.12 -1.29 -3.37
C ARG A 21 5.98 -0.38 -2.96
N ILE A 22 5.46 -0.61 -1.77
CA ILE A 22 4.44 0.22 -1.17
C ILE A 22 4.99 0.71 0.15
N THR A 23 4.98 2.01 0.35
CA THR A 23 5.47 2.60 1.59
C THR A 23 4.41 3.52 2.16
N VAL A 24 4.07 3.31 3.42
CA VAL A 24 3.16 4.17 4.17
C VAL A 24 4.01 4.94 5.16
N TYR A 25 4.01 6.26 5.08
CA TYR A 25 4.81 7.03 6.02
C TYR A 25 4.17 8.38 6.31
N PRO A 26 4.41 8.88 7.51
CA PRO A 26 5.11 8.19 8.57
C PRO A 26 4.22 7.13 9.20
N ASN A 27 4.81 6.10 9.81
CA ASN A 27 4.03 5.10 10.52
C ASN A 27 3.41 5.68 11.76
N LEU A 28 3.99 6.74 12.28
CA LEU A 28 3.44 7.50 13.39
C LEU A 28 2.78 8.73 12.78
N VAL A 29 1.47 8.69 12.65
CA VAL A 29 0.71 9.70 11.94
C VAL A 29 0.36 10.81 12.93
N SER A 30 0.91 12.01 12.73
CA SER A 30 0.69 13.09 13.67
C SER A 30 -0.28 14.13 13.16
N GLN A 31 -0.68 14.29 12.05
CA GLN A 31 -1.59 15.35 11.63
C GLN A 31 -2.78 14.81 10.86
N LYS A 32 -3.18 13.59 11.20
CA LYS A 32 -4.30 12.93 10.55
C LYS A 32 -4.11 12.85 9.06
N LYS A 33 -2.87 12.69 8.63
CA LYS A 33 -2.60 12.43 7.22
C LYS A 33 -1.32 11.61 7.11
N PHE A 34 -1.23 10.82 6.07
CA PHE A 34 -0.02 10.08 5.78
C PHE A 34 0.16 10.04 4.27
N TRP A 35 1.35 9.63 3.85
CA TRP A 35 1.65 9.49 2.43
C TRP A 35 1.76 8.03 2.07
N LEU A 36 1.19 7.71 0.92
CA LEU A 36 1.29 6.38 0.35
C LEU A 36 2.17 6.50 -0.89
N GLN A 37 3.34 5.89 -0.82
CA GLN A 37 4.29 5.95 -1.91
C GLN A 37 4.25 4.64 -2.65
N LEU A 38 4.01 4.70 -3.94
CA LEU A 38 3.85 3.52 -4.79
C LEU A 38 4.97 3.52 -5.81
N TYR A 39 5.71 2.43 -5.85
CA TYR A 39 6.87 2.34 -6.70
C TYR A 39 6.77 1.13 -7.61
N ASN A 40 6.89 1.37 -8.90
CA ASN A 40 6.93 0.33 -9.93
C ASN A 40 5.67 -0.53 -9.92
N ILE A 41 4.52 0.12 -9.80
CA ILE A 41 3.23 -0.56 -9.79
C ILE A 41 2.42 -0.02 -10.95
N GLU A 42 1.82 -0.92 -11.71
CA GLU A 42 1.07 -0.53 -12.88
C GLU A 42 -0.24 0.13 -12.50
N GLN A 43 -0.81 0.81 -13.45
CA GLN A 43 -2.03 1.56 -13.29
C GLN A 43 -3.14 0.68 -12.73
N CYS A 44 -3.74 1.11 -11.65
CA CYS A 44 -4.85 0.37 -11.05
C CYS A 44 -5.50 1.18 -9.95
N VAL A 45 -6.59 0.64 -9.41
CA VAL A 45 -7.30 1.26 -8.29
C VAL A 45 -6.83 0.60 -7.01
N PHE A 46 -6.48 1.43 -6.04
CA PHE A 46 -6.11 0.98 -4.71
C PHE A 46 -7.27 1.20 -3.75
N THR A 47 -7.51 0.24 -2.89
CA THR A 47 -8.47 0.40 -1.81
C THR A 47 -7.72 0.36 -0.49
N ILE A 48 -7.93 1.38 0.32
CA ILE A 48 -7.24 1.50 1.60
C ILE A 48 -8.27 1.36 2.70
N HIS A 49 -8.04 0.43 3.62
CA HIS A 49 -8.91 0.22 4.77
C HIS A 49 -8.09 0.39 6.03
N ILE A 50 -8.66 1.01 7.05
CA ILE A 50 -8.02 1.08 8.35
C ILE A 50 -8.95 0.42 9.35
N TYR A 51 -8.39 -0.45 10.17
CA TYR A 51 -9.12 -1.21 11.17
C TYR A 51 -8.59 -0.92 12.55
N SER A 52 -9.51 -0.86 13.52
CA SER A 52 -9.12 -0.77 14.91
C SER A 52 -8.55 -2.12 15.34
N LEU A 53 -7.96 -2.17 16.52
CA LEU A 53 -7.45 -3.43 17.03
C LEU A 53 -8.54 -4.43 17.29
N ALA A 54 -9.78 -3.96 17.48
CA ALA A 54 -10.92 -4.85 17.63
C ALA A 54 -11.41 -5.39 16.29
N GLY A 55 -10.81 -4.98 15.20
CA GLY A 55 -11.20 -5.48 13.89
C GLY A 55 -12.29 -4.67 13.20
N GLN A 56 -12.66 -3.53 13.77
CA GLN A 56 -13.71 -2.71 13.20
C GLN A 56 -13.11 -1.76 12.15
N GLN A 57 -13.72 -1.71 10.99
CA GLN A 57 -13.26 -0.81 9.95
C GLN A 57 -13.66 0.62 10.33
N VAL A 58 -12.68 1.49 10.39
CA VAL A 58 -12.91 2.89 10.78
C VAL A 58 -12.67 3.85 9.63
N PHE A 59 -12.10 3.39 8.52
CA PHE A 59 -11.82 4.27 7.40
C PHE A 59 -11.68 3.45 6.14
N LYS A 60 -12.14 4.00 5.02
CA LYS A 60 -12.03 3.37 3.71
C LYS A 60 -11.83 4.46 2.69
N HIS A 61 -10.90 4.22 1.78
CA HIS A 61 -10.57 5.22 0.77
C HIS A 61 -10.15 4.52 -0.51
N PHE A 62 -10.59 5.05 -1.65
CA PHE A 62 -10.15 4.55 -2.95
C PHE A 62 -9.26 5.59 -3.57
N LEU A 63 -8.22 5.14 -4.27
CA LEU A 63 -7.45 6.07 -5.06
C LEU A 63 -7.03 5.40 -6.36
N PHE A 64 -6.83 6.21 -7.36
CA PHE A 64 -6.43 5.73 -8.67
C PHE A 64 -4.96 6.03 -8.88
N HIS A 65 -4.20 4.97 -9.15
CA HIS A 65 -2.78 5.08 -9.39
C HIS A 65 -2.58 5.05 -10.89
N SER A 66 -2.12 6.16 -11.47
CA SER A 66 -2.05 6.28 -12.92
C SER A 66 -0.64 6.18 -13.48
N ASP A 67 0.38 6.41 -12.67
CA ASP A 67 1.76 6.35 -13.12
C ASP A 67 2.48 5.22 -12.41
N LEU A 68 3.57 4.74 -12.97
CA LEU A 68 4.33 3.67 -12.34
C LEU A 68 4.78 4.04 -10.93
N HIS A 69 5.15 5.30 -10.75
CA HIS A 69 5.59 5.78 -9.45
C HIS A 69 4.73 6.97 -9.08
N SER A 70 4.22 6.97 -7.87
CA SER A 70 3.41 8.08 -7.41
C SER A 70 3.40 8.14 -5.90
N THR A 71 3.06 9.31 -5.38
CA THR A 71 2.90 9.54 -3.95
C THR A 71 1.54 10.18 -3.75
N HIS A 72 0.76 9.60 -2.89
CA HIS A 72 -0.59 10.09 -2.61
C HIS A 72 -0.68 10.50 -1.15
N THR A 73 -1.34 11.62 -0.90
CA THR A 73 -1.62 12.04 0.46
C THR A 73 -2.98 11.52 0.85
N VAL A 74 -3.06 10.83 1.96
CA VAL A 74 -4.32 10.30 2.46
C VAL A 74 -4.68 11.05 3.73
N HIS A 75 -5.85 11.70 3.72
CA HIS A 75 -6.32 12.47 4.86
C HIS A 75 -7.30 11.64 5.67
N LEU A 76 -7.06 11.56 6.97
CA LEU A 76 -7.91 10.78 7.85
C LEU A 76 -8.94 11.67 8.52
N PRO A 77 -10.08 11.10 8.91
CA PRO A 77 -11.09 11.90 9.61
C PRO A 77 -10.54 12.42 10.93
N HIS A 78 -10.92 13.63 11.27
CA HIS A 78 -10.42 14.22 12.50
C HIS A 78 -10.95 13.53 13.74
N HIS A 79 -12.08 12.83 13.62
CA HIS A 79 -12.67 12.18 14.78
C HIS A 79 -12.01 10.85 15.12
N LEU A 80 -11.05 10.39 14.33
CA LEU A 80 -10.37 9.16 14.68
C LEU A 80 -9.52 9.38 15.93
N ASP A 81 -9.70 8.51 16.91
CA ASP A 81 -8.97 8.61 18.17
C ASP A 81 -7.52 8.23 17.97
N ARG A 82 -6.68 8.71 18.85
CA ARG A 82 -5.30 8.28 18.90
C ARG A 82 -5.25 6.80 19.22
N GLY A 83 -4.30 6.12 18.67
CA GLY A 83 -4.16 4.71 18.98
C GLY A 83 -3.45 3.94 17.91
N ILE A 84 -3.43 2.62 18.10
CA ILE A 84 -2.79 1.71 17.17
C ILE A 84 -3.88 1.11 16.29
N TYR A 85 -3.64 1.16 15.00
CA TYR A 85 -4.57 0.65 14.00
C TYR A 85 -3.83 -0.23 13.02
N LYS A 86 -4.57 -0.88 12.14
CA LYS A 86 -4.01 -1.68 11.09
C LYS A 86 -4.48 -1.12 9.76
N ILE A 87 -3.54 -0.88 8.84
CA ILE A 87 -3.91 -0.41 7.51
C ILE A 87 -3.77 -1.58 6.54
N ALA A 88 -4.78 -1.77 5.71
CA ALA A 88 -4.80 -2.81 4.69
C ALA A 88 -4.98 -2.15 3.34
N ILE A 89 -4.11 -2.47 2.40
CA ILE A 89 -4.11 -1.88 1.08
C ILE A 89 -4.28 -3.00 0.07
N ARG A 90 -5.26 -2.86 -0.82
CA ARG A 90 -5.54 -3.86 -1.83
C ARG A 90 -5.45 -3.25 -3.21
N TYR A 91 -4.85 -3.97 -4.13
CA TYR A 91 -4.82 -3.56 -5.52
C TYR A 91 -4.67 -4.84 -6.36
N GLY A 92 -5.55 -5.01 -7.35
CA GLY A 92 -5.60 -6.23 -8.12
C GLY A 92 -5.80 -7.42 -7.19
N ASP A 93 -4.94 -8.41 -7.29
CA ASP A 93 -4.98 -9.56 -6.41
C ASP A 93 -4.02 -9.44 -5.24
N ASN A 94 -3.45 -8.26 -5.05
CA ASN A 94 -2.43 -8.06 -4.02
C ASN A 94 -3.04 -7.47 -2.77
N HIS A 95 -2.41 -7.77 -1.64
CA HIS A 95 -2.91 -7.36 -0.36
C HIS A 95 -1.72 -7.06 0.55
N TYR A 96 -1.69 -5.87 1.11
CA TYR A 96 -0.59 -5.42 1.94
C TYR A 96 -1.15 -4.90 3.26
N VAL A 97 -0.59 -5.35 4.38
CA VAL A 97 -1.10 -4.97 5.70
C VAL A 97 0.06 -4.59 6.59
N GLN A 98 -0.10 -3.51 7.33
CA GLN A 98 0.88 -3.13 8.33
C GLN A 98 0.21 -2.36 9.46
N PRO A 99 0.85 -2.28 10.62
CA PRO A 99 0.33 -1.44 11.70
C PRO A 99 0.61 0.02 11.42
N ILE A 100 -0.21 0.89 12.02
CA ILE A 100 -0.05 2.32 11.91
C ILE A 100 -0.49 2.92 13.24
N VAL A 101 0.23 3.92 13.70
CA VAL A 101 -0.08 4.59 14.96
C VAL A 101 -0.57 5.99 14.64
N ILE A 102 -1.74 6.34 15.18
CA ILE A 102 -2.33 7.66 14.98
C ILE A 102 -2.23 8.45 16.28
N GLU A 103 -1.65 9.61 16.19
CA GLU A 103 -1.53 10.53 17.32
C GLU A 103 -2.60 11.56 17.37
#